data_ad661a490c33e344c22f8e63097de6fa
#
_entry.id   ad661a490c33e344c22f8e63097de6fa
#
_cell.length_a   1.000
_cell.length_b   1.000
_cell.length_c   1.000
_cell.angle_alpha   90.00
_cell.angle_beta   90.00
_cell.angle_gamma   90.00
#
_symmetry.space_group_name_H-M   'P 1'
#
loop_
_entity.id
_entity.type
_entity.pdbx_description
1 polymer ?
#
loop_
_entity_poly.entity_id
_entity_poly.type
_entity_poly.pdbx_seq_one_letter_code
_entity_poly.pdbx_strand_id
1 'polypeptide(L)'
;EKLSISRDDDVIDYYIQRQVIRVASVHKNLLNTSYGYVRVSQFTGNTAYELNVAIDDLKNANQGSLKGLILDLRNNPGGILDSAVKVSDLFLDTGIIVSANGRTPESRFIRSAHSGDIIKGSKIVVLVNNGSASASEIVAGALQDNNRGIIVGTSTFGKGLVQTVVPLSKGQAIKLTTSRYFTPSGDSIHEVGIRPDIYIDNTHGFPDLSLSGSLDIKADKQLAGAISFLNSQMELHSQLK
;
A
#
# COMPACT_ATOMS: atom_id res chain seq x y z
N GLU A 1 -25.66 19.98 5.65
CA GLU A 1 -26.38 19.37 4.52
C GLU A 1 -27.56 18.56 5.07
N LYS A 2 -28.71 18.63 4.39
CA LYS A 2 -29.86 17.78 4.67
C LYS A 2 -29.79 16.56 3.76
N LEU A 3 -29.92 15.36 4.32
CA LEU A 3 -29.99 14.09 3.62
C LEU A 3 -31.31 13.41 3.97
N SER A 4 -32.14 13.14 2.97
CA SER A 4 -33.39 12.38 3.14
C SER A 4 -33.17 10.94 2.67
N ILE A 5 -33.42 9.96 3.55
CA ILE A 5 -33.27 8.54 3.28
C ILE A 5 -34.64 7.90 3.33
N SER A 6 -35.01 7.15 2.28
CA SER A 6 -36.21 6.28 2.28
C SER A 6 -35.83 4.89 2.79
N ARG A 7 -36.54 4.42 3.81
CA ARG A 7 -36.38 3.09 4.40
C ARG A 7 -37.74 2.57 4.84
N ASP A 8 -38.15 1.41 4.35
CA ASP A 8 -39.40 0.75 4.71
C ASP A 8 -40.65 1.68 4.59
N ASP A 9 -40.76 2.41 3.45
CA ASP A 9 -41.80 3.41 3.12
C ASP A 9 -41.76 4.71 3.96
N ASP A 10 -40.87 4.82 4.94
CA ASP A 10 -40.67 6.05 5.70
C ASP A 10 -39.54 6.91 5.09
N VAL A 11 -39.71 8.24 5.15
CA VAL A 11 -38.67 9.20 4.78
C VAL A 11 -38.09 9.82 6.05
N ILE A 12 -36.81 9.55 6.30
CA ILE A 12 -36.09 10.04 7.47
C ILE A 12 -35.11 11.14 7.02
N ASP A 13 -35.24 12.32 7.60
CA ASP A 13 -34.35 13.45 7.33
C ASP A 13 -33.20 13.51 8.35
N TYR A 14 -31.95 13.51 7.84
CA TYR A 14 -30.74 13.72 8.61
C TYR A 14 -30.11 15.07 8.28
N TYR A 15 -29.73 15.82 9.31
CA TYR A 15 -28.92 17.02 9.16
C TYR A 15 -27.47 16.71 9.51
N ILE A 16 -26.62 16.67 8.47
CA ILE A 16 -25.21 16.28 8.61
C ILE A 16 -24.35 17.54 8.54
N GLN A 17 -23.49 17.71 9.54
CA GLN A 17 -22.44 18.72 9.54
C GLN A 17 -21.13 18.10 9.07
N ARG A 18 -20.48 18.68 8.06
CA ARG A 18 -19.15 18.25 7.62
C ARG A 18 -18.13 18.54 8.69
N GLN A 19 -17.33 17.54 9.02
CA GLN A 19 -16.22 17.64 9.94
C GLN A 19 -14.99 16.95 9.33
N VAL A 20 -13.79 17.33 9.79
CA VAL A 20 -12.56 16.62 9.44
C VAL A 20 -12.50 15.33 10.24
N ILE A 21 -12.71 14.22 9.55
CA ILE A 21 -12.60 12.87 10.14
C ILE A 21 -11.18 12.37 9.88
N ARG A 22 -10.46 12.02 10.94
CA ARG A 22 -9.16 11.36 10.86
C ARG A 22 -9.38 9.86 11.03
N VAL A 23 -9.29 9.12 9.93
CA VAL A 23 -9.30 7.65 9.95
C VAL A 23 -7.84 7.19 9.87
N ALA A 24 -7.41 6.36 10.81
CA ALA A 24 -6.08 5.76 10.76
C ALA A 24 -5.95 4.95 9.47
N SER A 25 -4.92 5.25 8.69
CA SER A 25 -4.65 4.55 7.43
C SER A 25 -3.72 3.35 7.62
N VAL A 26 -3.10 3.22 8.79
CA VAL A 26 -2.09 2.20 9.11
C VAL A 26 -2.50 1.41 10.34
N HIS A 27 -2.48 0.08 10.22
CA HIS A 27 -2.70 -0.87 11.32
C HIS A 27 -1.50 -1.80 11.43
N LYS A 28 -1.08 -2.16 12.65
CA LYS A 28 0.12 -2.94 12.89
C LYS A 28 -0.11 -4.10 13.85
N ASN A 29 0.66 -5.16 13.66
CA ASN A 29 0.75 -6.31 14.58
C ASN A 29 2.18 -6.89 14.56
N LEU A 30 2.64 -7.40 15.70
CA LEU A 30 3.88 -8.17 15.78
C LEU A 30 3.53 -9.66 15.63
N LEU A 31 4.12 -10.33 14.61
CA LEU A 31 3.90 -11.75 14.35
C LEU A 31 5.07 -12.57 14.87
N ASN A 32 4.76 -13.65 15.61
CA ASN A 32 5.74 -14.64 16.08
C ASN A 32 7.00 -14.02 16.72
N THR A 33 6.85 -12.89 17.42
CA THR A 33 7.94 -12.17 18.10
C THR A 33 9.13 -11.78 17.19
N SER A 34 8.95 -11.73 15.87
CA SER A 34 10.06 -11.49 14.94
C SER A 34 9.69 -10.66 13.71
N TYR A 35 8.47 -10.79 13.20
CA TYR A 35 8.04 -10.15 11.98
C TYR A 35 7.05 -9.03 12.27
N GLY A 36 7.31 -7.86 11.69
CA GLY A 36 6.31 -6.79 11.66
C GLY A 36 5.25 -7.10 10.60
N TYR A 37 3.99 -6.90 10.95
CA TYR A 37 2.88 -6.82 10.01
C TYR A 37 2.32 -5.42 10.06
N VAL A 38 2.22 -4.77 8.89
CA VAL A 38 1.62 -3.45 8.77
C VAL A 38 0.67 -3.45 7.59
N ARG A 39 -0.59 -3.11 7.84
CA ARG A 39 -1.59 -2.91 6.81
C ARG A 39 -1.77 -1.43 6.53
N VAL A 40 -1.71 -1.06 5.27
CA VAL A 40 -2.06 0.27 4.78
C VAL A 40 -3.38 0.16 4.03
N SER A 41 -4.45 0.74 4.57
CA SER A 41 -5.80 0.66 4.01
C SER A 41 -6.07 1.69 2.92
N GLN A 42 -5.36 2.83 2.97
CA GLN A 42 -5.48 3.93 2.00
C GLN A 42 -4.24 4.84 2.11
N PHE A 43 -3.90 5.53 1.03
CA PHE A 43 -2.83 6.54 1.03
C PHE A 43 -3.38 7.95 1.26
N THR A 44 -3.24 8.44 2.48
CA THR A 44 -3.57 9.81 2.92
C THR A 44 -2.32 10.67 3.06
N GLY A 45 -2.46 11.95 3.34
CA GLY A 45 -1.31 12.84 3.58
C GLY A 45 -0.40 12.41 4.74
N ASN A 46 -0.95 11.65 5.70
CA ASN A 46 -0.24 11.24 6.92
C ASN A 46 0.28 9.79 6.87
N THR A 47 -0.06 8.99 5.85
CA THR A 47 0.22 7.55 5.84
C THR A 47 1.71 7.22 6.00
N ALA A 48 2.60 7.95 5.35
CA ALA A 48 4.05 7.71 5.49
C ALA A 48 4.54 7.95 6.93
N TYR A 49 4.03 9.00 7.59
CA TYR A 49 4.33 9.26 8.99
C TYR A 49 3.76 8.17 9.92
N GLU A 50 2.48 7.81 9.72
CA GLU A 50 1.82 6.74 10.49
C GLU A 50 2.55 5.40 10.33
N LEU A 51 3.01 5.08 9.10
CA LEU A 51 3.78 3.88 8.81
C LEU A 51 5.14 3.88 9.51
N ASN A 52 5.86 4.99 9.48
CA ASN A 52 7.15 5.12 10.16
C ASN A 52 6.99 4.90 11.67
N VAL A 53 6.01 5.55 12.29
CA VAL A 53 5.70 5.38 13.72
C VAL A 53 5.31 3.92 14.02
N ALA A 54 4.48 3.30 13.18
CA ALA A 54 4.07 1.92 13.36
C ALA A 54 5.25 0.95 13.33
N ILE A 55 6.21 1.16 12.41
CA ILE A 55 7.41 0.33 12.29
C ILE A 55 8.35 0.55 13.48
N ASP A 56 8.53 1.79 13.94
CA ASP A 56 9.36 2.08 15.12
C ASP A 56 8.76 1.46 16.40
N ASP A 57 7.44 1.50 16.57
CA ASP A 57 6.77 0.81 17.68
C ASP A 57 6.98 -0.71 17.62
N LEU A 58 6.89 -1.32 16.43
CA LEU A 58 7.14 -2.76 16.23
C LEU A 58 8.60 -3.12 16.53
N LYS A 59 9.57 -2.30 16.12
CA LYS A 59 10.99 -2.49 16.47
C LYS A 59 11.18 -2.42 17.98
N ASN A 60 10.62 -1.40 18.63
CA ASN A 60 10.75 -1.22 20.08
C ASN A 60 10.14 -2.42 20.84
N ALA A 61 9.01 -2.94 20.40
CA ALA A 61 8.40 -4.15 20.96
C ALA A 61 9.23 -5.40 20.69
N ASN A 62 10.15 -5.39 19.71
CA ASN A 62 11.00 -6.52 19.32
C ASN A 62 12.51 -6.20 19.47
N GLN A 63 12.92 -5.71 20.62
CA GLN A 63 14.34 -5.47 20.98
C GLN A 63 15.10 -4.60 19.97
N GLY A 64 14.42 -3.65 19.34
CA GLY A 64 15.01 -2.65 18.45
C GLY A 64 15.16 -3.07 16.98
N SER A 65 14.77 -4.28 16.58
CA SER A 65 14.87 -4.73 15.19
C SER A 65 13.73 -5.66 14.79
N LEU A 66 13.47 -5.74 13.49
CA LEU A 66 12.55 -6.71 12.88
C LEU A 66 13.36 -7.65 11.98
N LYS A 67 13.07 -8.94 12.02
CA LYS A 67 13.68 -9.92 11.11
C LYS A 67 13.08 -9.86 9.70
N GLY A 68 11.90 -9.30 9.56
CA GLY A 68 11.22 -9.06 8.30
C GLY A 68 9.95 -8.26 8.52
N LEU A 69 9.40 -7.73 7.42
CA LEU A 69 8.18 -6.94 7.40
C LEU A 69 7.20 -7.51 6.38
N ILE A 70 5.94 -7.62 6.76
CA ILE A 70 4.83 -7.87 5.85
C ILE A 70 4.07 -6.56 5.71
N LEU A 71 4.08 -5.98 4.50
CA LEU A 71 3.33 -4.79 4.12
C LEU A 71 2.06 -5.22 3.39
N ASP A 72 0.90 -5.10 4.03
CA ASP A 72 -0.38 -5.51 3.46
C ASP A 72 -1.08 -4.33 2.77
N LEU A 73 -1.15 -4.41 1.44
CA LEU A 73 -1.83 -3.46 0.56
C LEU A 73 -3.12 -4.05 -0.06
N ARG A 74 -3.57 -5.21 0.40
CA ARG A 74 -4.79 -5.84 -0.12
C ARG A 74 -6.00 -4.96 0.14
N ASN A 75 -6.89 -4.86 -0.86
CA ASN A 75 -8.07 -4.00 -0.85
C ASN A 75 -7.78 -2.51 -0.59
N ASN A 76 -6.55 -2.06 -0.83
CA ASN A 76 -6.20 -0.65 -0.78
C ASN A 76 -6.38 -0.03 -2.18
N PRO A 77 -7.42 0.81 -2.40
CA PRO A 77 -7.73 1.37 -3.72
C PRO A 77 -6.74 2.46 -4.15
N GLY A 78 -5.73 2.76 -3.32
CA GLY A 78 -4.76 3.81 -3.57
C GLY A 78 -4.98 5.05 -2.71
N GLY A 79 -4.79 6.23 -3.30
CA GLY A 79 -4.92 7.52 -2.64
C GLY A 79 -3.94 8.55 -3.21
N ILE A 80 -3.28 9.29 -2.35
CA ILE A 80 -2.39 10.40 -2.73
C ILE A 80 -1.06 9.87 -3.26
N LEU A 81 -0.68 10.30 -4.49
CA LEU A 81 0.58 9.93 -5.13
C LEU A 81 1.81 10.21 -4.25
N ASP A 82 1.92 11.44 -3.74
CA ASP A 82 3.07 11.84 -2.93
C ASP A 82 3.20 11.01 -1.64
N SER A 83 2.08 10.50 -1.14
CA SER A 83 2.09 9.58 -0.01
C SER A 83 2.68 8.21 -0.39
N ALA A 84 2.32 7.67 -1.55
CA ALA A 84 2.89 6.42 -2.06
C ALA A 84 4.40 6.57 -2.31
N VAL A 85 4.82 7.69 -2.89
CA VAL A 85 6.26 8.00 -3.09
C VAL A 85 7.00 8.02 -1.74
N LYS A 86 6.48 8.73 -0.74
CA LYS A 86 7.08 8.79 0.60
C LYS A 86 7.10 7.42 1.29
N VAL A 87 6.05 6.62 1.13
CA VAL A 87 6.00 5.25 1.69
C VAL A 87 7.04 4.35 1.04
N SER A 88 7.20 4.43 -0.29
CA SER A 88 8.26 3.68 -1.00
C SER A 88 9.65 4.12 -0.56
N ASP A 89 9.84 5.43 -0.40
CA ASP A 89 11.11 6.06 0.02
C ASP A 89 11.57 5.58 1.41
N LEU A 90 10.65 5.27 2.32
CA LEU A 90 10.99 4.69 3.63
C LEU A 90 11.77 3.37 3.55
N PHE A 91 11.67 2.64 2.46
CA PHE A 91 12.26 1.29 2.31
C PHE A 91 13.39 1.23 1.28
N LEU A 92 13.61 2.28 0.51
CA LEU A 92 14.59 2.32 -0.56
C LEU A 92 15.73 3.26 -0.20
N ASP A 93 16.95 2.91 -0.56
CA ASP A 93 18.11 3.79 -0.43
C ASP A 93 18.41 4.55 -1.72
N THR A 94 18.03 4.00 -2.85
CA THR A 94 18.27 4.56 -4.20
C THR A 94 17.24 3.99 -5.19
N GLY A 95 17.25 4.53 -6.39
CA GLY A 95 16.46 4.02 -7.51
C GLY A 95 15.22 4.84 -7.80
N ILE A 96 14.58 4.55 -8.92
CA ILE A 96 13.32 5.18 -9.31
C ILE A 96 12.18 4.52 -8.50
N ILE A 97 11.23 5.33 -8.06
CA ILE A 97 9.99 4.87 -7.43
C ILE A 97 8.89 4.74 -8.48
N VAL A 98 8.68 5.79 -9.27
CA VAL A 98 7.65 5.84 -10.30
C VAL A 98 8.00 6.91 -11.33
N SER A 99 7.62 6.67 -12.57
CA SER A 99 7.61 7.71 -13.59
C SER A 99 6.20 7.91 -14.15
N ALA A 100 5.97 9.10 -14.70
CA ALA A 100 4.73 9.40 -15.41
C ALA A 100 5.05 10.05 -16.74
N ASN A 101 4.29 9.67 -17.77
CA ASN A 101 4.42 10.24 -19.11
C ASN A 101 3.04 10.72 -19.58
N GLY A 102 2.97 12.00 -19.93
CA GLY A 102 1.78 12.64 -20.43
C GLY A 102 2.05 13.50 -21.65
N ARG A 103 1.02 14.18 -22.13
CA ARG A 103 1.04 14.94 -23.37
C ARG A 103 1.90 16.20 -23.28
N THR A 104 1.88 16.88 -22.14
CA THR A 104 2.62 18.11 -21.90
C THR A 104 3.86 17.86 -21.04
N PRO A 105 4.89 18.73 -21.11
CA PRO A 105 6.07 18.60 -20.24
C PRO A 105 5.72 18.54 -18.75
N GLU A 106 4.75 19.34 -18.28
CA GLU A 106 4.33 19.42 -16.88
C GLU A 106 3.63 18.13 -16.40
N SER A 107 3.14 17.33 -17.35
CA SER A 107 2.51 16.03 -17.08
C SER A 107 3.51 14.86 -17.11
N ARG A 108 4.81 15.16 -17.19
CA ARG A 108 5.92 14.18 -17.16
C ARG A 108 6.74 14.38 -15.91
N PHE A 109 7.00 13.32 -15.18
CA PHE A 109 7.86 13.39 -14.02
C PHE A 109 8.48 12.03 -13.70
N ILE A 110 9.57 12.06 -12.93
CA ILE A 110 10.20 10.90 -12.30
C ILE A 110 10.27 11.21 -10.81
N ARG A 111 10.02 10.21 -9.98
CA ARG A 111 10.24 10.25 -8.53
C ARG A 111 11.26 9.17 -8.19
N SER A 112 12.30 9.55 -7.47
CA SER A 112 13.38 8.67 -7.05
C SER A 112 13.46 8.61 -5.53
N ALA A 113 14.05 7.55 -5.02
CA ALA A 113 14.28 7.34 -3.62
C ALA A 113 15.49 8.14 -3.11
N HIS A 114 15.46 8.44 -1.81
CA HIS A 114 16.57 9.01 -1.05
C HIS A 114 17.09 7.95 -0.08
N SER A 115 18.34 8.03 0.31
CA SER A 115 18.92 7.10 1.27
C SER A 115 18.22 7.14 2.63
N GLY A 116 17.90 5.98 3.19
CA GLY A 116 17.28 5.91 4.52
C GLY A 116 16.35 4.73 4.78
N ASP A 117 16.66 3.53 4.29
CA ASP A 117 15.87 2.32 4.59
C ASP A 117 15.66 2.13 6.11
N ILE A 118 14.42 2.36 6.56
CA ILE A 118 14.06 2.37 7.99
C ILE A 118 14.14 1.00 8.65
N ILE A 119 14.13 -0.10 7.88
CA ILE A 119 14.29 -1.46 8.39
C ILE A 119 15.64 -2.10 8.04
N LYS A 120 16.58 -1.27 7.56
CA LYS A 120 18.01 -1.62 7.38
C LYS A 120 18.23 -2.93 6.64
N GLY A 121 17.57 -3.12 5.51
CA GLY A 121 17.72 -4.29 4.64
C GLY A 121 16.97 -5.54 5.11
N SER A 122 16.20 -5.50 6.20
CA SER A 122 15.33 -6.62 6.58
C SER A 122 14.36 -6.95 5.44
N LYS A 123 14.07 -8.23 5.25
CA LYS A 123 13.22 -8.68 4.12
C LYS A 123 11.82 -8.10 4.18
N ILE A 124 11.27 -7.70 3.03
CA ILE A 124 9.89 -7.23 2.88
C ILE A 124 9.11 -8.21 2.02
N VAL A 125 7.92 -8.55 2.47
CA VAL A 125 6.87 -9.17 1.67
C VAL A 125 5.72 -8.18 1.54
N VAL A 126 5.28 -7.93 0.33
CA VAL A 126 4.14 -7.06 0.05
C VAL A 126 2.95 -7.93 -0.35
N LEU A 127 1.86 -7.88 0.42
CA LEU A 127 0.63 -8.57 0.09
C LEU A 127 -0.26 -7.69 -0.79
N VAL A 128 -0.68 -8.23 -1.93
CA VAL A 128 -1.53 -7.54 -2.89
C VAL A 128 -2.68 -8.41 -3.39
N ASN A 129 -3.73 -7.78 -3.91
CA ASN A 129 -4.82 -8.44 -4.60
C ASN A 129 -5.46 -7.52 -5.65
N ASN A 130 -6.51 -7.97 -6.31
CA ASN A 130 -7.25 -7.18 -7.30
C ASN A 130 -7.89 -5.90 -6.74
N GLY A 131 -8.05 -5.77 -5.41
CA GLY A 131 -8.47 -4.53 -4.75
C GLY A 131 -7.32 -3.54 -4.51
N SER A 132 -6.06 -3.94 -4.76
CA SER A 132 -4.88 -3.06 -4.70
C SER A 132 -4.79 -2.25 -5.98
N ALA A 133 -4.87 -0.91 -5.90
CA ALA A 133 -4.93 -0.06 -7.08
C ALA A 133 -4.13 1.24 -6.93
N SER A 134 -3.72 1.84 -8.06
CA SER A 134 -3.15 3.20 -8.13
C SER A 134 -1.90 3.36 -7.25
N ALA A 135 -1.98 4.15 -6.15
CA ALA A 135 -0.88 4.37 -5.21
C ALA A 135 -0.33 3.06 -4.62
N SER A 136 -1.18 2.04 -4.40
CA SER A 136 -0.74 0.70 -3.96
C SER A 136 0.13 0.02 -5.01
N GLU A 137 -0.20 0.20 -6.28
CA GLU A 137 0.56 -0.37 -7.40
C GLU A 137 1.90 0.34 -7.60
N ILE A 138 1.95 1.64 -7.28
CA ILE A 138 3.21 2.39 -7.26
C ILE A 138 4.15 1.82 -6.19
N VAL A 139 3.67 1.61 -4.97
CA VAL A 139 4.50 1.04 -3.88
C VAL A 139 4.93 -0.38 -4.20
N ALA A 140 4.01 -1.23 -4.66
CA ALA A 140 4.31 -2.62 -5.02
C ALA A 140 5.35 -2.70 -6.15
N GLY A 141 5.15 -1.96 -7.25
CA GLY A 141 6.07 -1.93 -8.37
C GLY A 141 7.43 -1.32 -8.01
N ALA A 142 7.46 -0.27 -7.18
CA ALA A 142 8.70 0.32 -6.71
C ALA A 142 9.55 -0.68 -5.91
N LEU A 143 8.92 -1.40 -4.98
CA LEU A 143 9.63 -2.38 -4.15
C LEU A 143 10.04 -3.63 -4.93
N GLN A 144 9.23 -4.07 -5.89
CA GLN A 144 9.51 -5.20 -6.77
C GLN A 144 10.70 -4.92 -7.69
N ASP A 145 10.61 -3.86 -8.50
CA ASP A 145 11.60 -3.55 -9.54
C ASP A 145 12.97 -3.14 -8.96
N ASN A 146 12.99 -2.54 -7.76
CA ASN A 146 14.24 -2.28 -7.04
C ASN A 146 14.75 -3.50 -6.25
N ASN A 147 14.14 -4.69 -6.40
CA ASN A 147 14.50 -5.92 -5.69
C ASN A 147 14.49 -5.77 -4.16
N ARG A 148 13.69 -4.83 -3.64
CA ARG A 148 13.62 -4.55 -2.21
C ARG A 148 12.57 -5.39 -1.49
N GLY A 149 11.51 -5.80 -2.17
CA GLY A 149 10.42 -6.60 -1.63
C GLY A 149 9.93 -7.66 -2.61
N ILE A 150 9.37 -8.73 -2.08
CA ILE A 150 8.70 -9.78 -2.84
C ILE A 150 7.20 -9.56 -2.79
N ILE A 151 6.55 -9.58 -3.94
CA ILE A 151 5.10 -9.40 -4.06
C ILE A 151 4.40 -10.75 -3.98
N VAL A 152 3.47 -10.88 -3.07
CA VAL A 152 2.72 -12.11 -2.80
C VAL A 152 1.22 -11.85 -2.89
N GLY A 153 0.48 -12.74 -3.53
CA GLY A 153 -0.97 -12.66 -3.65
C GLY A 153 -1.49 -12.88 -5.05
N THR A 154 -2.40 -12.03 -5.51
CA THR A 154 -2.93 -12.04 -6.88
C THR A 154 -2.62 -10.72 -7.59
N SER A 155 -2.76 -10.69 -8.92
CA SER A 155 -2.52 -9.47 -9.70
C SER A 155 -3.36 -8.30 -9.18
N THR A 156 -2.78 -7.10 -9.22
CA THR A 156 -3.45 -5.87 -8.81
C THR A 156 -4.42 -5.37 -9.89
N PHE A 157 -5.12 -4.28 -9.61
CA PHE A 157 -6.22 -3.79 -10.44
C PHE A 157 -5.80 -3.26 -11.82
N GLY A 158 -4.64 -2.59 -11.93
CA GLY A 158 -4.19 -1.99 -13.19
C GLY A 158 -4.66 -0.55 -13.39
N LYS A 159 -4.71 0.29 -12.34
CA LYS A 159 -5.05 1.72 -12.45
C LYS A 159 -3.82 2.59 -12.60
N GLY A 160 -3.19 2.56 -13.76
CA GLY A 160 -1.98 3.32 -14.08
C GLY A 160 -2.22 4.72 -14.66
N LEU A 161 -3.27 5.43 -14.24
CA LEU A 161 -3.62 6.75 -14.75
C LEU A 161 -3.43 7.86 -13.69
N VAL A 162 -2.79 8.96 -14.09
CA VAL A 162 -2.69 10.19 -13.31
C VAL A 162 -3.92 11.04 -13.57
N GLN A 163 -4.63 11.40 -12.51
CA GLN A 163 -5.77 12.30 -12.58
C GLN A 163 -5.43 13.62 -11.89
N THR A 164 -5.45 14.70 -12.66
CA THR A 164 -5.22 16.07 -12.17
C THR A 164 -6.55 16.74 -11.91
N VAL A 165 -6.68 17.38 -10.75
CA VAL A 165 -7.85 18.21 -10.41
C VAL A 165 -7.51 19.65 -10.78
N VAL A 166 -8.22 20.19 -11.76
CA VAL A 166 -8.07 21.57 -12.21
C VAL A 166 -9.19 22.40 -11.59
N PRO A 167 -8.88 23.33 -10.67
CA PRO A 167 -9.90 24.17 -10.07
C PRO A 167 -10.48 25.15 -11.11
N LEU A 168 -11.79 25.36 -11.03
CA LEU A 168 -12.54 26.31 -11.82
C LEU A 168 -13.12 27.42 -10.92
N SER A 169 -13.79 28.40 -11.54
CA SER A 169 -14.52 29.44 -10.82
C SER A 169 -15.64 28.84 -9.94
N LYS A 170 -16.05 29.57 -8.89
CA LYS A 170 -17.16 29.21 -7.99
C LYS A 170 -17.01 27.88 -7.22
N GLY A 171 -15.76 27.46 -6.91
CA GLY A 171 -15.51 26.25 -6.15
C GLY A 171 -15.74 24.94 -6.93
N GLN A 172 -15.90 25.01 -8.21
CA GLN A 172 -15.99 23.87 -9.13
C GLN A 172 -14.59 23.36 -9.48
N ALA A 173 -14.49 22.11 -9.94
CA ALA A 173 -13.24 21.56 -10.44
C ALA A 173 -13.52 20.53 -11.54
N ILE A 174 -12.57 20.37 -12.45
CA ILE A 174 -12.55 19.31 -13.45
C ILE A 174 -11.45 18.31 -13.07
N LYS A 175 -11.77 17.02 -13.09
CA LYS A 175 -10.81 15.93 -12.92
C LYS A 175 -10.49 15.34 -14.29
N LEU A 176 -9.24 15.52 -14.72
CA LEU A 176 -8.77 15.10 -16.05
C LEU A 176 -7.66 14.04 -15.91
N THR A 177 -7.69 13.04 -16.79
CA THR A 177 -6.55 12.13 -16.96
C THR A 177 -5.48 12.84 -17.79
N THR A 178 -4.29 13.02 -17.21
CA THR A 178 -3.20 13.79 -17.82
C THR A 178 -1.99 12.95 -18.21
N SER A 179 -1.77 11.81 -17.54
CA SER A 179 -0.58 10.98 -17.73
C SER A 179 -0.85 9.52 -17.42
N ARG A 180 0.10 8.65 -17.79
CA ARG A 180 0.16 7.24 -17.39
C ARG A 180 1.36 7.02 -16.47
N TYR A 181 1.17 6.16 -15.47
CA TYR A 181 2.24 5.69 -14.59
C TYR A 181 2.98 4.51 -15.19
N PHE A 182 4.28 4.49 -14.92
CA PHE A 182 5.19 3.40 -15.25
C PHE A 182 5.98 3.00 -14.02
N THR A 183 6.26 1.71 -13.89
CA THR A 183 7.14 1.17 -12.86
C THR A 183 8.59 1.61 -13.10
N PRO A 184 9.51 1.38 -12.16
CA PRO A 184 10.94 1.66 -12.37
C PRO A 184 11.53 0.98 -13.61
N SER A 185 11.09 -0.24 -13.95
CA SER A 185 11.51 -0.97 -15.15
C SER A 185 10.96 -0.37 -16.46
N GLY A 186 9.98 0.54 -16.38
CA GLY A 186 9.32 1.17 -17.52
C GLY A 186 8.04 0.45 -17.97
N ASP A 187 7.58 -0.52 -17.22
CA ASP A 187 6.34 -1.23 -17.51
C ASP A 187 5.11 -0.38 -17.19
N SER A 188 4.10 -0.44 -18.06
CA SER A 188 2.83 0.27 -17.84
C SER A 188 2.00 -0.45 -16.79
N ILE A 189 1.58 0.28 -15.75
CA ILE A 189 0.64 -0.23 -14.75
C ILE A 189 -0.79 -0.31 -15.32
N HIS A 190 -1.13 0.55 -16.30
CA HIS A 190 -2.49 0.69 -16.80
C HIS A 190 -2.98 -0.56 -17.53
N GLU A 191 -4.12 -1.11 -17.08
CA GLU A 191 -4.79 -2.32 -17.56
C GLU A 191 -3.99 -3.62 -17.38
N VAL A 192 -2.79 -3.55 -16.81
CA VAL A 192 -1.90 -4.71 -16.59
C VAL A 192 -1.81 -5.03 -15.09
N GLY A 193 -1.68 -4.01 -14.25
CA GLY A 193 -1.40 -4.14 -12.81
C GLY A 193 0.02 -4.63 -12.52
N ILE A 194 0.26 -4.90 -11.26
CA ILE A 194 1.49 -5.52 -10.76
C ILE A 194 1.22 -7.02 -10.61
N ARG A 195 2.06 -7.85 -11.23
CA ARG A 195 1.99 -9.30 -11.10
C ARG A 195 2.78 -9.72 -9.86
N PRO A 196 2.22 -10.60 -9.00
CA PRO A 196 2.96 -11.09 -7.85
C PRO A 196 4.10 -12.02 -8.29
N ASP A 197 5.21 -12.00 -7.51
CA ASP A 197 6.32 -12.94 -7.66
C ASP A 197 5.91 -14.33 -7.18
N ILE A 198 5.04 -14.39 -6.16
CA ILE A 198 4.46 -15.62 -5.63
C ILE A 198 2.93 -15.50 -5.70
N TYR A 199 2.35 -16.24 -6.64
CA TYR A 199 0.90 -16.28 -6.80
C TYR A 199 0.26 -17.16 -5.73
N ILE A 200 -0.61 -16.57 -4.90
CA ILE A 200 -1.42 -17.29 -3.92
C ILE A 200 -2.83 -16.73 -3.99
N ASP A 201 -3.78 -17.58 -4.38
CA ASP A 201 -5.19 -17.21 -4.38
C ASP A 201 -5.80 -17.35 -2.97
N ASN A 202 -6.67 -16.42 -2.61
CA ASN A 202 -7.39 -16.44 -1.33
C ASN A 202 -8.88 -16.65 -1.57
N THR A 203 -9.27 -17.91 -1.84
CA THR A 203 -10.64 -18.30 -2.22
C THR A 203 -11.68 -18.15 -1.11
N HIS A 204 -11.27 -17.92 0.15
CA HIS A 204 -12.19 -17.89 1.30
C HIS A 204 -12.49 -16.48 1.84
N GLY A 205 -12.20 -15.44 1.06
CA GLY A 205 -12.38 -14.05 1.48
C GLY A 205 -11.25 -13.55 2.40
N PHE A 206 -11.26 -12.25 2.65
CA PHE A 206 -10.32 -11.63 3.59
C PHE A 206 -10.93 -11.67 4.98
N PRO A 207 -10.18 -12.05 6.02
CA PRO A 207 -10.62 -11.77 7.36
C PRO A 207 -10.87 -10.27 7.48
N ASP A 208 -12.04 -9.89 7.95
CA ASP A 208 -12.36 -8.48 8.21
C ASP A 208 -11.57 -8.03 9.44
N LEU A 209 -10.38 -7.48 9.17
CA LEU A 209 -9.49 -6.94 10.21
C LEU A 209 -10.06 -5.68 10.88
N SER A 210 -11.16 -5.12 10.34
CA SER A 210 -11.76 -3.88 10.88
C SER A 210 -12.50 -4.10 12.19
N LEU A 211 -12.95 -5.32 12.48
CA LEU A 211 -13.84 -5.60 13.61
C LEU A 211 -13.20 -6.37 14.78
N SER A 212 -12.13 -7.15 14.57
CA SER A 212 -11.61 -8.04 15.63
C SER A 212 -10.18 -7.76 16.08
N GLY A 213 -9.41 -6.98 15.32
CA GLY A 213 -7.98 -6.72 15.63
C GLY A 213 -7.07 -7.96 15.65
N SER A 214 -7.62 -9.16 15.49
CA SER A 214 -6.87 -10.42 15.49
C SER A 214 -6.66 -10.92 14.06
N LEU A 215 -5.39 -11.23 13.71
CA LEU A 215 -5.02 -11.85 12.45
C LEU A 215 -5.22 -13.36 12.55
N ASP A 216 -6.13 -13.92 11.75
CA ASP A 216 -6.23 -15.38 11.61
C ASP A 216 -5.26 -15.89 10.53
N ILE A 217 -4.02 -16.16 10.94
CA ILE A 217 -2.96 -16.64 10.05
C ILE A 217 -3.34 -17.98 9.40
N LYS A 218 -4.16 -18.82 10.06
CA LYS A 218 -4.52 -20.14 9.53
C LYS A 218 -5.57 -20.03 8.41
N ALA A 219 -6.46 -19.08 8.50
CA ALA A 219 -7.48 -18.83 7.48
C ALA A 219 -6.94 -18.01 6.30
N ASP A 220 -5.92 -17.17 6.52
CA ASP A 220 -5.31 -16.31 5.49
C ASP A 220 -4.12 -16.99 4.82
N LYS A 221 -4.36 -17.68 3.70
CA LYS A 221 -3.32 -18.40 2.93
C LYS A 221 -2.22 -17.47 2.41
N GLN A 222 -2.53 -16.24 2.04
CA GLN A 222 -1.55 -15.28 1.54
C GLN A 222 -0.64 -14.82 2.67
N LEU A 223 -1.19 -14.52 3.85
CA LEU A 223 -0.41 -14.17 5.02
C LEU A 223 0.46 -15.36 5.50
N ALA A 224 -0.09 -16.56 5.50
CA ALA A 224 0.66 -17.78 5.82
C ALA A 224 1.83 -18.00 4.84
N GLY A 225 1.59 -17.79 3.54
CA GLY A 225 2.63 -17.86 2.51
C GLY A 225 3.73 -16.82 2.68
N ALA A 226 3.36 -15.59 3.04
CA ALA A 226 4.31 -14.52 3.34
C ALA A 226 5.22 -14.88 4.54
N ILE A 227 4.64 -15.42 5.60
CA ILE A 227 5.38 -15.87 6.79
C ILE A 227 6.31 -17.04 6.43
N SER A 228 5.83 -18.00 5.64
CA SER A 228 6.63 -19.16 5.19
C SER A 228 7.84 -18.70 4.37
N PHE A 229 7.64 -17.73 3.44
CA PHE A 229 8.74 -17.15 2.69
C PHE A 229 9.77 -16.48 3.60
N LEU A 230 9.35 -15.64 4.57
CA LEU A 230 10.27 -15.00 5.50
C LEU A 230 11.06 -16.01 6.33
N ASN A 231 10.43 -17.10 6.76
CA ASN A 231 11.10 -18.19 7.52
C ASN A 231 12.18 -18.87 6.67
N SER A 232 11.89 -19.21 5.40
CA SER A 232 12.86 -19.86 4.50
C SER A 232 14.10 -18.99 4.24
N GLN A 233 13.91 -17.67 4.13
CA GLN A 233 15.04 -16.74 3.95
C GLN A 233 15.96 -16.66 5.19
N MET A 234 15.40 -16.85 6.36
CA MET A 234 16.19 -16.87 7.60
C MET A 234 17.02 -18.16 7.75
N GLU A 235 16.46 -19.32 7.39
CA GLU A 235 17.17 -20.59 7.41
C GLU A 235 18.37 -20.57 6.44
N LEU A 236 18.18 -20.07 5.22
CA LEU A 236 19.26 -19.86 4.25
C LEU A 236 20.39 -18.98 4.80
N HIS A 237 20.03 -17.88 5.47
CA HIS A 237 21.02 -16.95 6.03
C HIS A 237 21.77 -17.56 7.23
N SER A 238 21.15 -18.46 7.98
CA SER A 238 21.79 -19.18 9.10
C SER A 238 22.74 -20.30 8.65
N GLN A 239 22.53 -20.88 7.48
CA GLN A 239 23.38 -21.93 6.90
C GLN A 239 24.64 -21.36 6.18
N LEU A 240 24.63 -20.07 5.86
CA LEU A 240 25.74 -19.38 5.17
C LEU A 240 26.71 -18.66 6.13
N LYS A 241 26.45 -18.73 7.44
CA LYS A 241 27.33 -18.23 8.51
C LYS A 241 28.03 -19.37 9.21
#